data_25d34374f166583afccb6477382779d9
#
_entry.id   25d34374f166583afccb6477382779d9
#
_cell.length_a   1.000
_cell.length_b   1.000
_cell.length_c   1.000
_cell.angle_alpha   90.00
_cell.angle_beta   90.00
_cell.angle_gamma   90.00
#
_symmetry.space_group_name_H-M   'P 1'
#
loop_
_entity.id
_entity.type
_entity.pdbx_description
1 polymer ?
#
loop_
_entity_poly.entity_id
_entity_poly.type
_entity_poly.pdbx_seq_one_letter_code
_entity_poly.pdbx_strand_id
1 'polypeptide(L)'
;MLLTTLLLSIGELRSSNSTARHHPALQHKKAKRLFKRQGIVVPIVVDEHHRIIDGHLRFQIAQDLGIDALQAIVVSKATPAEVIELELALNRLAQDSNWDEARLKHK
;
A
#
# COMPACT_ATOMS: atom_id res chain seq x y z
N MET A 1 11.46 -12.96 -10.37
CA MET A 1 10.67 -11.76 -10.00
C MET A 1 11.53 -10.53 -10.20
N LEU A 2 10.98 -9.52 -10.87
CA LEU A 2 11.67 -8.27 -11.14
C LEU A 2 10.92 -7.12 -10.48
N LEU A 3 11.64 -6.22 -9.82
CA LEU A 3 11.06 -5.05 -9.16
C LEU A 3 11.48 -3.78 -9.88
N THR A 4 10.52 -2.97 -10.25
CA THR A 4 10.75 -1.70 -10.93
C THR A 4 9.99 -0.59 -10.20
N THR A 5 10.64 0.52 -9.91
CA THR A 5 10.00 1.66 -9.27
C THR A 5 9.52 2.64 -10.32
N LEU A 6 8.22 2.94 -10.30
CA LEU A 6 7.59 3.85 -11.25
C LEU A 6 6.65 4.80 -10.53
N LEU A 7 6.46 5.97 -11.09
CA LEU A 7 5.40 6.89 -10.69
C LEU A 7 4.17 6.57 -11.55
N LEU A 8 3.11 6.08 -10.94
CA LEU A 8 1.91 5.68 -11.66
C LEU A 8 0.76 6.63 -11.34
N SER A 9 -0.03 6.98 -12.35
CA SER A 9 -1.20 7.81 -12.13
C SER A 9 -2.28 7.00 -11.40
N ILE A 10 -3.08 7.68 -10.59
CA ILE A 10 -4.17 7.05 -9.83
C ILE A 10 -5.11 6.29 -10.77
N GLY A 11 -5.37 6.82 -11.96
CA GLY A 11 -6.27 6.17 -12.92
C GLY A 11 -5.74 4.88 -13.51
N GLU A 12 -4.43 4.63 -13.43
CA GLU A 12 -3.81 3.39 -13.92
C GLU A 12 -3.86 2.26 -12.91
N LEU A 13 -4.18 2.57 -11.65
CA LEU A 13 -4.14 1.60 -10.57
C LEU A 13 -5.47 0.88 -10.43
N ARG A 14 -5.40 -0.41 -10.11
CA ARG A 14 -6.56 -1.26 -9.95
C ARG A 14 -6.61 -1.79 -8.53
N SER A 15 -7.68 -1.47 -7.82
CA SER A 15 -7.91 -2.01 -6.49
C SER A 15 -8.54 -3.40 -6.62
N SER A 16 -8.08 -4.34 -5.81
CA SER A 16 -8.65 -5.68 -5.77
C SER A 16 -9.67 -5.75 -4.63
N ASN A 17 -10.92 -6.03 -4.97
CA ASN A 17 -11.98 -6.14 -3.96
C ASN A 17 -11.79 -7.34 -3.04
N SER A 18 -11.16 -8.40 -3.54
CA SER A 18 -10.94 -9.62 -2.76
C SER A 18 -9.90 -9.43 -1.67
N THR A 19 -9.03 -8.43 -1.81
CA THR A 19 -7.97 -8.14 -0.84
C THR A 19 -8.21 -6.85 -0.09
N ALA A 20 -9.36 -6.20 -0.33
CA ALA A 20 -9.69 -4.96 0.37
C ALA A 20 -9.83 -5.24 1.85
N ARG A 21 -8.93 -4.69 2.63
CA ARG A 21 -8.97 -4.80 4.07
C ARG A 21 -9.94 -3.79 4.63
N HIS A 22 -10.63 -4.22 5.66
CA HIS A 22 -11.45 -3.30 6.42
C HIS A 22 -10.55 -2.52 7.37
N HIS A 23 -10.38 -1.23 7.10
CA HIS A 23 -9.63 -0.34 7.97
C HIS A 23 -10.60 0.41 8.88
N PRO A 24 -10.33 0.47 10.19
CA PRO A 24 -11.16 1.28 11.09
C PRO A 24 -11.17 2.74 10.65
N ALA A 25 -12.32 3.39 10.78
CA ALA A 25 -12.49 4.78 10.37
C ALA A 25 -11.47 5.71 11.04
N LEU A 26 -11.14 5.46 12.30
CA LEU A 26 -10.17 6.26 13.03
C LEU A 26 -8.77 6.16 12.41
N GLN A 27 -8.37 4.93 12.04
CA GLN A 27 -7.08 4.70 11.40
C GLN A 27 -7.00 5.42 10.06
N HIS A 28 -8.07 5.38 9.28
CA HIS A 28 -8.16 6.10 8.01
C HIS A 28 -8.00 7.60 8.22
N LYS A 29 -8.68 8.17 9.21
CA LYS A 29 -8.59 9.60 9.52
C LYS A 29 -7.18 10.02 9.94
N LYS A 30 -6.53 9.22 10.77
CA LYS A 30 -5.16 9.50 11.22
C LYS A 30 -4.18 9.47 10.05
N ALA A 31 -4.28 8.46 9.21
CA ALA A 31 -3.41 8.33 8.05
C ALA A 31 -3.65 9.47 7.05
N LYS A 32 -4.90 9.84 6.82
CA LYS A 32 -5.25 10.93 5.92
C LYS A 32 -4.65 12.24 6.40
N ARG A 33 -4.73 12.52 7.70
CA ARG A 33 -4.16 13.73 8.30
C ARG A 33 -2.65 13.78 8.11
N LEU A 34 -1.97 12.66 8.35
CA LEU A 34 -0.52 12.55 8.20
C LEU A 34 -0.12 12.78 6.75
N PHE A 35 -0.77 12.11 5.82
CA PHE A 35 -0.43 12.20 4.40
C PHE A 35 -0.75 13.57 3.81
N LYS A 36 -1.74 14.26 4.34
CA LYS A 36 -2.04 15.63 3.94
C LYS A 36 -0.92 16.59 4.32
N ARG A 37 -0.28 16.36 5.48
CA ARG A 37 0.81 17.21 5.98
C ARG A 37 2.15 16.89 5.33
N GLN A 38 2.45 15.62 5.13
CA GLN A 38 3.79 15.15 4.75
C GLN A 38 3.85 14.53 3.35
N GLY A 39 2.71 14.29 2.72
CA GLY A 39 2.65 13.53 1.49
C GLY A 39 2.74 12.02 1.77
N ILE A 40 2.53 11.24 0.72
CA ILE A 40 2.61 9.78 0.80
C ILE A 40 4.01 9.37 0.37
N VAL A 41 4.90 9.17 1.35
CA VAL A 41 6.32 8.90 1.11
C VAL A 41 6.63 7.42 0.93
N VAL A 42 5.73 6.52 1.37
CA VAL A 42 5.92 5.07 1.23
C VAL A 42 5.27 4.62 -0.06
N PRO A 43 6.03 3.97 -0.97
CA PRO A 43 5.43 3.49 -2.22
C PRO A 43 4.43 2.36 -1.99
N ILE A 44 3.48 2.26 -2.91
CA ILE A 44 2.59 1.09 -2.96
C ILE A 44 3.28 -0.02 -3.76
N VAL A 45 2.77 -1.24 -3.65
CA VAL A 45 3.28 -2.38 -4.41
C VAL A 45 2.17 -2.87 -5.32
N VAL A 46 2.48 -3.03 -6.60
CA VAL A 46 1.51 -3.47 -7.61
C VAL A 46 2.09 -4.62 -8.43
N ASP A 47 1.22 -5.40 -9.09
CA ASP A 47 1.66 -6.39 -10.08
C ASP A 47 1.85 -5.73 -11.45
N GLU A 48 2.23 -6.54 -12.45
CA GLU A 48 2.50 -6.02 -13.79
C GLU A 48 1.24 -5.53 -14.51
N HIS A 49 0.06 -5.83 -13.99
CA HIS A 49 -1.21 -5.31 -14.48
C HIS A 49 -1.70 -4.11 -13.68
N HIS A 50 -0.84 -3.56 -12.80
CA HIS A 50 -1.10 -2.41 -11.95
C HIS A 50 -2.17 -2.67 -10.89
N ARG A 51 -2.39 -3.94 -10.56
CA ARG A 51 -3.28 -4.30 -9.45
C ARG A 51 -2.53 -4.16 -8.14
N ILE A 52 -3.16 -3.50 -7.17
CA ILE A 52 -2.50 -3.21 -5.89
C ILE A 52 -2.34 -4.48 -5.06
N ILE A 53 -1.08 -4.80 -4.73
CA ILE A 53 -0.72 -5.90 -3.83
C ILE A 53 -0.68 -5.41 -2.39
N ASP A 54 -0.10 -4.23 -2.18
CA ASP A 54 0.01 -3.61 -0.86
C ASP A 54 -0.13 -2.10 -0.99
N GLY A 55 -0.78 -1.49 -0.01
CA GLY A 55 -0.98 -0.05 0.01
C GLY A 55 -2.38 0.40 -0.34
N HIS A 56 -3.40 -0.44 -0.13
CA HIS A 56 -4.79 -0.10 -0.42
C HIS A 56 -5.23 1.15 0.33
N LEU A 57 -4.83 1.31 1.60
CA LEU A 57 -5.16 2.49 2.39
C LEU A 57 -4.51 3.74 1.80
N ARG A 58 -3.26 3.66 1.41
CA ARG A 58 -2.55 4.77 0.76
C ARG A 58 -3.24 5.20 -0.53
N PHE A 59 -3.68 4.23 -1.32
CA PHE A 59 -4.42 4.47 -2.56
C PHE A 59 -5.74 5.18 -2.28
N GLN A 60 -6.52 4.70 -1.32
CA GLN A 60 -7.79 5.32 -0.95
C GLN A 60 -7.61 6.76 -0.49
N ILE A 61 -6.61 7.00 0.35
CA ILE A 61 -6.33 8.33 0.86
C ILE A 61 -5.85 9.26 -0.25
N ALA A 62 -5.04 8.75 -1.18
CA ALA A 62 -4.59 9.53 -2.33
C ALA A 62 -5.79 10.00 -3.17
N GLN A 63 -6.76 9.12 -3.39
CA GLN A 63 -7.99 9.49 -4.09
C GLN A 63 -8.76 10.58 -3.33
N ASP A 64 -8.89 10.42 -2.01
CA ASP A 64 -9.60 11.38 -1.17
C ASP A 64 -8.93 12.75 -1.15
N LEU A 65 -7.61 12.79 -1.22
CA LEU A 65 -6.85 14.04 -1.20
C LEU A 65 -6.63 14.65 -2.57
N GLY A 66 -7.09 13.99 -3.64
CA GLY A 66 -6.91 14.48 -4.99
C GLY A 66 -5.48 14.37 -5.50
N ILE A 67 -4.70 13.44 -4.96
CA ILE A 67 -3.34 13.17 -5.42
C ILE A 67 -3.42 12.44 -6.75
N ASP A 68 -2.70 12.93 -7.75
CA ASP A 68 -2.80 12.41 -9.12
C ASP A 68 -1.98 11.15 -9.37
N ALA A 69 -0.89 10.94 -8.64
CA ALA A 69 0.02 9.84 -8.90
C ALA A 69 0.68 9.37 -7.61
N LEU A 70 1.07 8.10 -7.59
CA LEU A 70 1.77 7.48 -6.46
C LEU A 70 3.02 6.78 -6.96
N GLN A 71 4.08 6.81 -6.14
CA GLN A 71 5.22 5.96 -6.34
C GLN A 71 4.80 4.51 -6.12
N ALA A 72 5.19 3.64 -7.03
CA ALA A 72 4.83 2.23 -6.98
C ALA A 72 6.03 1.36 -7.29
N ILE A 73 6.11 0.23 -6.60
CA ILE A 73 7.04 -0.84 -6.95
C ILE A 73 6.23 -1.85 -7.77
N VAL A 74 6.62 -2.02 -9.02
CA VAL A 74 5.95 -2.96 -9.92
C VAL A 74 6.65 -4.30 -9.85
N VAL A 75 5.90 -5.33 -9.47
CA VAL A 75 6.39 -6.71 -9.40
C VAL A 75 6.03 -7.39 -10.71
N SER A 76 7.05 -7.75 -11.49
CA SER A 76 6.86 -8.44 -12.78
C SER A 76 7.66 -9.73 -12.81
N LYS A 77 7.42 -10.54 -13.85
CA LYS A 77 8.08 -11.83 -14.02
C LYS A 77 7.91 -12.75 -12.80
N ALA A 78 6.73 -12.68 -12.19
CA ALA A 78 6.37 -13.51 -11.04
C ALA A 78 5.20 -14.39 -11.42
N THR A 79 5.19 -15.61 -10.88
CA THR A 79 4.04 -16.51 -11.05
C THR A 79 2.88 -16.00 -10.20
N PRO A 80 1.63 -16.39 -10.52
CA PRO A 80 0.50 -16.03 -9.67
C PRO A 80 0.69 -16.47 -8.22
N ALA A 81 1.29 -17.64 -8.00
CA ALA A 81 1.56 -18.13 -6.65
C ALA A 81 2.55 -17.24 -5.91
N GLU A 82 3.59 -16.76 -6.61
CA GLU A 82 4.56 -15.84 -6.00
C GLU A 82 3.93 -14.52 -5.61
N VAL A 83 3.01 -14.01 -6.44
CA VAL A 83 2.29 -12.76 -6.13
C VAL A 83 1.43 -12.92 -4.88
N ILE A 84 0.70 -14.04 -4.77
CA ILE A 84 -0.12 -14.33 -3.60
C ILE A 84 0.75 -14.45 -2.35
N GLU A 85 1.87 -15.15 -2.45
CA GLU A 85 2.80 -15.32 -1.35
C GLU A 85 3.35 -13.97 -0.88
N LEU A 86 3.71 -13.10 -1.81
CA LEU A 86 4.20 -11.76 -1.51
C LEU A 86 3.12 -10.92 -0.81
N GLU A 87 1.90 -10.98 -1.30
CA GLU A 87 0.78 -10.25 -0.69
C GLU A 87 0.55 -10.67 0.76
N LEU A 88 0.57 -11.97 1.01
CA LEU A 88 0.41 -12.50 2.36
C LEU A 88 1.57 -12.08 3.27
N ALA A 89 2.78 -12.10 2.76
CA ALA A 89 3.97 -11.70 3.52
C ALA A 89 3.91 -10.20 3.89
N LEU A 90 3.54 -9.35 2.95
CA LEU A 90 3.43 -7.91 3.20
C LEU A 90 2.32 -7.60 4.20
N ASN A 91 1.20 -8.32 4.12
CA ASN A 91 0.12 -8.19 5.08
C ASN A 91 0.57 -8.55 6.50
N ARG A 92 1.36 -9.60 6.61
CA ARG A 92 1.88 -10.06 7.90
C ARG A 92 2.83 -9.04 8.50
N LEU A 93 3.73 -8.49 7.69
CA LEU A 93 4.67 -7.46 8.13
C LEU A 93 3.94 -6.20 8.61
N ALA A 94 2.86 -5.82 7.95
CA ALA A 94 2.06 -4.68 8.36
C ALA A 94 1.44 -4.89 9.75
N GLN A 95 1.00 -6.12 10.05
CA GLN A 95 0.49 -6.46 11.37
C GLN A 95 1.58 -6.45 12.44
N ASP A 96 2.76 -6.96 12.08
CA ASP A 96 3.89 -7.03 12.99
C ASP A 96 4.44 -5.63 13.33
N SER A 97 4.31 -4.66 12.40
CA SER A 97 4.79 -3.29 12.64
C SER A 97 4.07 -2.60 13.80
N ASN A 98 2.83 -2.96 14.07
CA ASN A 98 2.10 -2.43 15.22
C ASN A 98 2.77 -2.80 16.54
N TRP A 99 3.34 -3.99 16.57
CA TRP A 99 4.04 -4.51 17.73
C TRP A 99 5.35 -3.74 17.95
N ASP A 100 6.07 -3.43 16.88
CA ASP A 100 7.31 -2.67 16.96
C ASP A 100 7.07 -1.24 17.41
N GLU A 101 6.00 -0.61 16.99
CA GLU A 101 5.62 0.72 17.44
C GLU A 101 5.38 0.74 18.96
N ALA A 102 4.69 -0.27 19.47
CA ALA A 102 4.43 -0.39 20.89
C ALA A 102 5.72 -0.50 21.69
N ARG A 103 6.71 -1.21 21.19
CA ARG A 103 8.02 -1.32 21.82
C ARG A 103 8.78 -0.01 21.86
N LEU A 104 8.72 0.73 20.75
CA LEU A 104 9.41 2.02 20.66
C LEU A 104 8.83 3.05 21.64
N LYS A 105 7.55 2.99 21.94
CA LYS A 105 6.90 3.90 22.86
C LYS A 105 7.33 3.71 24.31
N HIS A 106 7.89 2.59 24.64
CA HIS A 106 8.31 2.27 26.00
C HIS A 106 9.77 2.64 26.30
N LYS A 107 10.42 3.28 25.37
CA LYS A 107 11.79 3.77 25.61
C LYS A 107 11.78 5.23 26.14
#